data_ae80cfa54d99ce0464dc61e43336d0d0
#
_entry.id   ae80cfa54d99ce0464dc61e43336d0d0
#
_cell.length_a   1.000
_cell.length_b   1.000
_cell.length_c   1.000
_cell.angle_alpha   90.00
_cell.angle_beta   90.00
_cell.angle_gamma   90.00
#
_symmetry.space_group_name_H-M   'P 1'
#
loop_
_entity.id
_entity.type
_entity.pdbx_description
1 polymer ?
#
loop_
_entity_poly.entity_id
_entity_poly.type
_entity_poly.pdbx_seq_one_letter_code
_entity_poly.pdbx_strand_id
1 'polypeptide(L)'
;MVMGLPPGKGAGQVTEDPSRATWLQQARSYLRQADPVLAPLIDDRPDFDPRAWMAQLPPMDLYGALLFQVAGQQLSVAATRRTLARIEALFGGHLPSPAELLAADPGQLREAGLSWRKIGTLRDLAGRLSDGRLDPDVLSSLPDDELMAQLTAIPGIGPWTVQGALIIALGREDVVLPGDLALRKAVRAAYQLDHLPAEQEVLAIAEKWRPYRSLATSYLFSAAFERTADVPPSARP
;
A
#
# COMPACT_ATOMS: atom_id res chain seq x y z
N MET A 1 -3.58 6.01 3.01
CA MET A 1 -4.17 6.36 1.70
C MET A 1 -3.08 6.48 0.64
N VAL A 2 -2.37 5.39 0.35
CA VAL A 2 -1.25 5.33 -0.62
C VAL A 2 -1.60 4.47 -1.85
N MET A 3 -2.65 3.65 -1.79
CA MET A 3 -3.01 2.70 -2.85
C MET A 3 -3.94 3.26 -3.95
N GLY A 4 -4.19 4.54 -4.00
CA GLY A 4 -5.15 5.12 -4.92
C GLY A 4 -4.56 6.25 -5.77
N LEU A 5 -3.73 5.89 -6.75
CA LEU A 5 -3.41 6.79 -7.85
C LEU A 5 -4.30 6.44 -9.05
N PRO A 6 -4.92 7.46 -9.69
CA PRO A 6 -5.57 7.22 -10.97
C PRO A 6 -4.52 6.73 -11.98
N PRO A 7 -4.88 5.87 -12.92
CA PRO A 7 -3.99 5.44 -13.99
C PRO A 7 -3.52 6.69 -14.75
N GLY A 8 -2.22 6.98 -14.69
CA GLY A 8 -1.59 8.00 -15.52
C GLY A 8 -1.76 7.60 -16.99
N LYS A 9 -2.23 8.53 -17.82
CA LYS A 9 -2.22 8.37 -19.29
C LYS A 9 -0.74 8.35 -19.72
N GLY A 10 -0.21 7.16 -19.96
CA GLY A 10 1.15 6.94 -20.42
C GLY A 10 1.65 5.55 -20.04
N ALA A 11 1.06 4.51 -20.62
CA ALA A 11 1.60 3.15 -20.51
C ALA A 11 2.86 3.04 -21.37
N GLY A 12 4.03 3.15 -20.74
CA GLY A 12 5.22 2.48 -21.28
C GLY A 12 4.92 0.98 -21.33
N GLN A 13 5.26 0.32 -22.43
CA GLN A 13 5.11 -1.13 -22.59
C GLN A 13 5.91 -1.83 -21.49
N VAL A 14 5.19 -2.21 -20.42
CA VAL A 14 5.65 -3.23 -19.50
C VAL A 14 5.61 -4.51 -20.33
N THR A 15 6.75 -5.17 -20.53
CA THR A 15 6.80 -6.51 -21.12
C THR A 15 5.90 -7.38 -20.26
N GLU A 16 4.74 -7.78 -20.82
CA GLU A 16 3.76 -8.62 -20.14
C GLU A 16 4.44 -9.95 -19.80
N ASP A 17 4.64 -10.21 -18.53
CA ASP A 17 4.99 -11.53 -18.03
C ASP A 17 3.78 -12.45 -18.28
N PRO A 18 3.87 -13.46 -19.16
CA PRO A 18 2.74 -14.33 -19.49
C PRO A 18 2.15 -15.04 -18.25
N SER A 19 2.98 -15.29 -17.24
CA SER A 19 2.54 -15.89 -15.98
C SER A 19 1.65 -14.92 -15.20
N ARG A 20 1.98 -13.64 -15.20
CA ARG A 20 1.19 -12.59 -14.55
C ARG A 20 -0.16 -12.38 -15.24
N ALA A 21 -0.19 -12.35 -16.57
CA ALA A 21 -1.44 -12.21 -17.35
C ALA A 21 -2.39 -13.37 -17.06
N THR A 22 -1.88 -14.61 -17.06
CA THR A 22 -2.65 -15.81 -16.72
C THR A 22 -3.20 -15.76 -15.30
N TRP A 23 -2.36 -15.35 -14.34
CA TRP A 23 -2.76 -15.19 -12.94
C TRP A 23 -3.88 -14.15 -12.80
N LEU A 24 -3.76 -12.99 -13.43
CA LEU A 24 -4.79 -11.94 -13.40
C LEU A 24 -6.11 -12.45 -13.99
N GLN A 25 -6.09 -13.20 -15.09
CA GLN A 25 -7.27 -13.77 -15.69
C GLN A 25 -7.97 -14.76 -14.73
N GLN A 26 -7.22 -15.66 -14.10
CA GLN A 26 -7.75 -16.61 -13.12
C GLN A 26 -8.34 -15.88 -11.90
N ALA A 27 -7.62 -14.90 -11.36
CA ALA A 27 -8.06 -14.14 -10.21
C ALA A 27 -9.35 -13.33 -10.49
N ARG A 28 -9.44 -12.69 -11.66
CA ARG A 28 -10.66 -11.99 -12.10
C ARG A 28 -11.84 -12.94 -12.26
N SER A 29 -11.64 -14.08 -12.92
CA SER A 29 -12.68 -15.09 -13.09
C SER A 29 -13.21 -15.58 -11.75
N TYR A 30 -12.31 -15.87 -10.81
CA TYR A 30 -12.68 -16.27 -9.45
C TYR A 30 -13.48 -15.19 -8.73
N LEU A 31 -12.96 -13.95 -8.69
CA LEU A 31 -13.60 -12.85 -7.95
C LEU A 31 -14.99 -12.49 -8.50
N ARG A 32 -15.17 -12.56 -9.83
CA ARG A 32 -16.50 -12.37 -10.47
C ARG A 32 -17.52 -13.38 -10.00
N GLN A 33 -17.12 -14.64 -9.79
CA GLN A 33 -18.00 -15.71 -9.33
C GLN A 33 -18.22 -15.64 -7.81
N ALA A 34 -17.17 -15.32 -7.06
CA ALA A 34 -17.22 -15.28 -5.60
C ALA A 34 -18.00 -14.07 -5.06
N ASP A 35 -18.03 -12.97 -5.81
CA ASP A 35 -18.63 -11.73 -5.33
C ASP A 35 -19.36 -10.96 -6.46
N PRO A 36 -20.71 -10.99 -6.47
CA PRO A 36 -21.51 -10.24 -7.44
C PRO A 36 -21.31 -8.73 -7.42
N VAL A 37 -20.81 -8.16 -6.31
CA VAL A 37 -20.50 -6.72 -6.19
C VAL A 37 -19.22 -6.37 -6.94
N LEU A 38 -18.26 -7.28 -6.98
CA LEU A 38 -17.01 -7.08 -7.73
C LEU A 38 -17.17 -7.33 -9.23
N ALA A 39 -18.12 -8.17 -9.65
CA ALA A 39 -18.30 -8.53 -11.05
C ALA A 39 -18.39 -7.32 -11.98
N PRO A 40 -19.29 -6.33 -11.78
CA PRO A 40 -19.35 -5.14 -12.64
C PRO A 40 -18.07 -4.30 -12.59
N LEU A 41 -17.40 -4.21 -11.45
CA LEU A 41 -16.15 -3.44 -11.34
C LEU A 41 -15.01 -4.08 -12.16
N ILE A 42 -15.01 -5.41 -12.25
CA ILE A 42 -14.05 -6.18 -13.05
C ILE A 42 -14.41 -6.07 -14.54
N ASP A 43 -15.70 -6.15 -14.89
CA ASP A 43 -16.18 -6.08 -16.27
C ASP A 43 -15.95 -4.71 -16.90
N ASP A 44 -16.10 -3.64 -16.12
CA ASP A 44 -15.81 -2.27 -16.56
C ASP A 44 -14.32 -2.04 -16.84
N ARG A 45 -13.43 -2.91 -16.30
CA ARG A 45 -11.97 -2.76 -16.39
C ARG A 45 -11.25 -4.08 -16.59
N PRO A 46 -11.46 -4.74 -17.74
CA PRO A 46 -10.90 -6.07 -18.00
C PRO A 46 -9.36 -6.09 -18.01
N ASP A 47 -8.71 -4.97 -18.35
CA ASP A 47 -7.26 -4.85 -18.47
C ASP A 47 -6.61 -4.16 -17.24
N PHE A 48 -7.36 -3.94 -16.16
CA PHE A 48 -6.84 -3.27 -14.97
C PHE A 48 -5.78 -4.12 -14.28
N ASP A 49 -4.52 -3.66 -14.29
CA ASP A 49 -3.47 -4.21 -13.45
C ASP A 49 -3.32 -3.38 -12.17
N PRO A 50 -3.62 -3.96 -10.99
CA PRO A 50 -3.49 -3.26 -9.73
C PRO A 50 -2.05 -2.85 -9.40
N ARG A 51 -1.05 -3.46 -10.06
CA ARG A 51 0.38 -3.13 -9.85
C ARG A 51 0.89 -2.04 -10.79
N ALA A 52 0.12 -1.62 -11.80
CA ALA A 52 0.55 -0.59 -12.74
C ALA A 52 1.00 0.73 -12.06
N TRP A 53 0.38 1.08 -10.93
CA TRP A 53 0.79 2.25 -10.15
C TRP A 53 2.13 2.06 -9.43
N MET A 54 2.46 0.82 -9.07
CA MET A 54 3.73 0.50 -8.40
C MET A 54 4.93 0.65 -9.35
N ALA A 55 4.72 0.51 -10.66
CA ALA A 55 5.75 0.79 -11.66
C ALA A 55 6.22 2.25 -11.65
N GLN A 56 5.47 3.15 -11.01
CA GLN A 56 5.85 4.55 -10.82
C GLN A 56 6.65 4.79 -9.52
N LEU A 57 6.82 3.76 -8.69
CA LEU A 57 7.64 3.81 -7.50
C LEU A 57 9.05 3.28 -7.83
N PRO A 58 10.10 3.78 -7.17
CA PRO A 58 11.40 3.14 -7.25
C PRO A 58 11.28 1.69 -6.73
N PRO A 59 12.09 0.76 -7.26
CA PRO A 59 12.19 -0.56 -6.68
C PRO A 59 12.53 -0.46 -5.19
N MET A 60 11.76 -1.12 -4.35
CA MET A 60 11.92 -1.09 -2.90
C MET A 60 11.93 -2.51 -2.34
N ASP A 61 12.90 -2.78 -1.47
CA ASP A 61 12.88 -3.92 -0.58
C ASP A 61 11.86 -3.71 0.57
N LEU A 62 11.77 -4.66 1.48
CA LEU A 62 10.86 -4.57 2.63
C LEU A 62 11.14 -3.33 3.49
N TYR A 63 12.41 -2.99 3.72
CA TYR A 63 12.77 -1.80 4.49
C TYR A 63 12.34 -0.50 3.79
N GLY A 64 12.62 -0.37 2.51
CA GLY A 64 12.21 0.78 1.69
C GLY A 64 10.70 0.95 1.67
N ALA A 65 9.95 -0.15 1.55
CA ALA A 65 8.48 -0.10 1.60
C ALA A 65 7.94 0.30 2.98
N LEU A 66 8.56 -0.16 4.07
CA LEU A 66 8.21 0.29 5.42
C LEU A 66 8.52 1.77 5.63
N LEU A 67 9.69 2.24 5.17
CA LEU A 67 10.05 3.66 5.18
C LEU A 67 9.02 4.50 4.43
N PHE A 68 8.68 4.07 3.20
CA PHE A 68 7.64 4.71 2.38
C PHE A 68 6.30 4.80 3.13
N GLN A 69 5.84 3.70 3.73
CA GLN A 69 4.58 3.64 4.46
C GLN A 69 4.59 4.53 5.71
N VAL A 70 5.66 4.51 6.51
CA VAL A 70 5.79 5.36 7.70
C VAL A 70 5.84 6.84 7.30
N ALA A 71 6.60 7.19 6.27
CA ALA A 71 6.66 8.57 5.76
C ALA A 71 5.27 9.05 5.30
N GLY A 72 4.47 8.17 4.69
CA GLY A 72 3.14 8.46 4.16
C GLY A 72 2.00 8.47 5.18
N GLN A 73 2.21 8.01 6.42
CA GLN A 73 1.17 8.00 7.45
C GLN A 73 0.51 9.39 7.60
N GLN A 74 -0.84 9.44 7.56
CA GLN A 74 -1.65 10.66 7.70
C GLN A 74 -1.37 11.75 6.66
N LEU A 75 -0.78 11.40 5.52
CA LEU A 75 -0.53 12.31 4.41
C LEU A 75 -1.34 11.91 3.17
N SER A 76 -1.63 12.88 2.32
CA SER A 76 -2.09 12.59 0.95
C SER A 76 -0.95 12.00 0.12
N VAL A 77 -1.27 11.30 -0.96
CA VAL A 77 -0.29 10.75 -1.90
C VAL A 77 0.69 11.82 -2.40
N ALA A 78 0.18 12.99 -2.78
CA ALA A 78 1.00 14.10 -3.25
C ALA A 78 1.95 14.63 -2.16
N ALA A 79 1.49 14.71 -0.90
CA ALA A 79 2.32 15.12 0.23
C ALA A 79 3.39 14.07 0.55
N THR A 80 3.04 12.79 0.51
CA THR A 80 3.98 11.68 0.70
C THR A 80 5.10 11.72 -0.34
N ARG A 81 4.76 11.86 -1.63
CA ARG A 81 5.76 11.96 -2.70
C ARG A 81 6.72 13.14 -2.50
N ARG A 82 6.19 14.31 -2.11
CA ARG A 82 7.06 15.48 -1.81
C ARG A 82 7.99 15.23 -0.63
N THR A 83 7.50 14.56 0.42
CA THR A 83 8.34 14.22 1.58
C THR A 83 9.43 13.22 1.17
N LEU A 84 9.09 12.19 0.42
CA LEU A 84 10.06 11.20 -0.07
C LEU A 84 11.11 11.84 -0.96
N ALA A 85 10.71 12.68 -1.93
CA ALA A 85 11.67 13.37 -2.80
C ALA A 85 12.66 14.26 -2.01
N ARG A 86 12.22 14.87 -0.90
CA ARG A 86 13.12 15.63 -0.01
C ARG A 86 14.05 14.70 0.78
N ILE A 87 13.55 13.54 1.23
CA ILE A 87 14.39 12.54 1.88
C ILE A 87 15.43 12.03 0.90
N GLU A 88 15.04 11.62 -0.31
CA GLU A 88 15.97 11.16 -1.36
C GLU A 88 17.05 12.21 -1.67
N ALA A 89 16.67 13.50 -1.74
CA ALA A 89 17.61 14.58 -1.97
C ALA A 89 18.69 14.71 -0.88
N LEU A 90 18.39 14.35 0.37
CA LEU A 90 19.37 14.32 1.47
C LEU A 90 20.40 13.19 1.30
N PHE A 91 20.06 12.13 0.57
CA PHE A 91 20.87 10.92 0.40
C PHE A 91 21.34 10.70 -1.05
N GLY A 92 21.51 11.77 -1.81
CA GLY A 92 22.07 11.68 -3.16
C GLY A 92 21.11 11.11 -4.23
N GLY A 93 19.80 11.20 -4.00
CA GLY A 93 18.76 10.79 -4.97
C GLY A 93 18.24 9.38 -4.79
N HIS A 94 18.50 8.73 -3.64
CA HIS A 94 17.96 7.41 -3.30
C HIS A 94 17.34 7.42 -1.89
N LEU A 95 16.52 6.42 -1.59
CA LEU A 95 16.03 6.20 -0.23
C LEU A 95 17.21 5.74 0.66
N PRO A 96 17.33 6.29 1.90
CA PRO A 96 18.44 5.94 2.77
C PRO A 96 18.42 4.46 3.16
N SER A 97 19.58 3.83 3.16
CA SER A 97 19.80 2.57 3.85
C SER A 97 19.62 2.72 5.37
N PRO A 98 19.44 1.62 6.11
CA PRO A 98 19.38 1.68 7.58
C PRO A 98 20.57 2.43 8.20
N ALA A 99 21.79 2.17 7.71
CA ALA A 99 23.01 2.81 8.21
C ALA A 99 23.04 4.32 7.93
N GLU A 100 22.68 4.74 6.73
CA GLU A 100 22.60 6.15 6.36
C GLU A 100 21.54 6.90 7.18
N LEU A 101 20.36 6.29 7.40
CA LEU A 101 19.31 6.88 8.21
C LEU A 101 19.75 7.07 9.68
N LEU A 102 20.51 6.12 10.22
CA LEU A 102 21.04 6.21 11.59
C LEU A 102 22.11 7.29 11.72
N ALA A 103 22.96 7.48 10.69
CA ALA A 103 24.00 8.48 10.64
C ALA A 103 23.48 9.92 10.40
N ALA A 104 22.29 10.04 9.81
CA ALA A 104 21.70 11.33 9.48
C ALA A 104 21.34 12.15 10.72
N ASP A 105 21.50 13.48 10.62
CA ASP A 105 20.98 14.41 11.61
C ASP A 105 19.45 14.37 11.64
N PRO A 106 18.82 14.08 12.78
CA PRO A 106 17.37 14.07 12.92
C PRO A 106 16.70 15.40 12.54
N GLY A 107 17.41 16.54 12.70
CA GLY A 107 16.92 17.86 12.28
C GLY A 107 16.71 17.94 10.78
N GLN A 108 17.66 17.44 9.97
CA GLN A 108 17.52 17.39 8.51
C GLN A 108 16.34 16.51 8.07
N LEU A 109 16.12 15.36 8.72
CA LEU A 109 14.96 14.52 8.47
C LEU A 109 13.64 15.23 8.83
N ARG A 110 13.65 16.05 9.88
CA ARG A 110 12.51 16.88 10.28
C ARG A 110 12.21 17.95 9.23
N GLU A 111 13.22 18.63 8.72
CA GLU A 111 13.11 19.63 7.64
C GLU A 111 12.63 19.01 6.32
N ALA A 112 13.01 17.78 6.03
CA ALA A 112 12.49 17.02 4.89
C ALA A 112 10.99 16.69 5.01
N GLY A 113 10.38 16.86 6.21
CA GLY A 113 8.94 16.74 6.42
C GLY A 113 8.50 15.55 7.27
N LEU A 114 9.42 14.83 7.90
CA LEU A 114 9.08 13.79 8.85
C LEU A 114 8.73 14.39 10.22
N SER A 115 7.71 13.86 10.90
CA SER A 115 7.47 14.19 12.30
C SER A 115 8.51 13.52 13.20
N TRP A 116 8.75 14.07 14.41
CA TRP A 116 9.65 13.45 15.39
C TRP A 116 9.29 12.00 15.69
N ARG A 117 7.98 11.69 15.75
CA ARG A 117 7.48 10.31 15.93
C ARG A 117 7.92 9.40 14.77
N LYS A 118 7.74 9.84 13.51
CA LYS A 118 8.17 9.08 12.34
C LYS A 118 9.68 8.87 12.31
N ILE A 119 10.45 9.88 12.65
CA ILE A 119 11.91 9.79 12.76
C ILE A 119 12.30 8.74 13.81
N GLY A 120 11.68 8.78 15.00
CA GLY A 120 11.90 7.77 16.04
C GLY A 120 11.56 6.35 15.59
N THR A 121 10.40 6.16 14.94
CA THR A 121 9.99 4.87 14.38
C THR A 121 10.98 4.34 13.35
N LEU A 122 11.39 5.19 12.39
CA LEU A 122 12.31 4.79 11.33
C LEU A 122 13.72 4.47 11.87
N ARG A 123 14.19 5.23 12.88
CA ARG A 123 15.48 4.96 13.52
C ARG A 123 15.44 3.68 14.38
N ASP A 124 14.32 3.35 15.05
CA ASP A 124 14.18 2.07 15.75
C ASP A 124 14.19 0.90 14.76
N LEU A 125 13.43 1.01 13.65
CA LEU A 125 13.45 0.01 12.58
C LEU A 125 14.86 -0.18 12.02
N ALA A 126 15.52 0.91 11.64
CA ALA A 126 16.88 0.89 11.08
C ALA A 126 17.90 0.32 12.08
N GLY A 127 17.77 0.64 13.37
CA GLY A 127 18.61 0.09 14.44
C GLY A 127 18.49 -1.42 14.55
N ARG A 128 17.26 -1.95 14.53
CA ARG A 128 17.00 -3.39 14.62
C ARG A 128 17.52 -4.17 13.40
N LEU A 129 17.50 -3.55 12.23
CA LEU A 129 18.09 -4.13 11.02
C LEU A 129 19.62 -4.11 11.08
N SER A 130 20.21 -3.01 11.57
CA SER A 130 21.67 -2.84 11.64
C SER A 130 22.33 -3.71 12.71
N ASP A 131 21.64 -3.99 13.81
CA ASP A 131 22.17 -4.83 14.91
C ASP A 131 21.77 -6.32 14.80
N GLY A 132 21.08 -6.70 13.72
CA GLY A 132 20.70 -8.09 13.43
C GLY A 132 19.52 -8.62 14.23
N ARG A 133 18.80 -7.77 14.99
CA ARG A 133 17.54 -8.17 15.65
C ARG A 133 16.42 -8.44 14.65
N LEU A 134 16.52 -7.85 13.48
CA LEU A 134 15.67 -8.13 12.32
C LEU A 134 16.56 -8.42 11.12
N ASP A 135 16.22 -9.47 10.39
CA ASP A 135 16.88 -9.85 9.14
C ASP A 135 15.86 -9.71 8.00
N PRO A 136 16.09 -8.82 7.00
CA PRO A 136 15.15 -8.60 5.91
C PRO A 136 14.85 -9.85 5.07
N ASP A 137 15.84 -10.73 4.88
CA ASP A 137 15.67 -11.95 4.10
C ASP A 137 14.81 -12.98 4.86
N VAL A 138 15.06 -13.10 6.16
CA VAL A 138 14.22 -13.95 7.04
C VAL A 138 12.81 -13.40 7.07
N LEU A 139 12.64 -12.10 7.34
CA LEU A 139 11.31 -11.43 7.38
C LEU A 139 10.53 -11.66 6.09
N SER A 140 11.17 -11.51 4.93
CA SER A 140 10.53 -11.65 3.62
C SER A 140 10.03 -13.08 3.35
N SER A 141 10.60 -14.08 4.02
CA SER A 141 10.22 -15.48 3.90
C SER A 141 9.14 -15.93 4.89
N LEU A 142 8.85 -15.12 5.91
CA LEU A 142 7.86 -15.48 6.94
C LEU A 142 6.42 -15.52 6.39
N PRO A 143 5.55 -16.31 7.01
CA PRO A 143 4.10 -16.16 6.89
C PRO A 143 3.66 -14.75 7.28
N ASP A 144 2.57 -14.25 6.66
CA ASP A 144 2.12 -12.87 6.82
C ASP A 144 1.75 -12.51 8.28
N ASP A 145 1.21 -13.46 9.04
CA ASP A 145 0.85 -13.29 10.45
C ASP A 145 2.08 -13.19 11.36
N GLU A 146 3.12 -14.00 11.11
CA GLU A 146 4.37 -13.92 11.86
C GLU A 146 5.12 -12.62 11.55
N LEU A 147 5.21 -12.24 10.27
CA LEU A 147 5.81 -10.97 9.85
C LEU A 147 5.04 -9.78 10.44
N MET A 148 3.70 -9.84 10.43
CA MET A 148 2.84 -8.84 11.04
C MET A 148 3.15 -8.70 12.54
N ALA A 149 3.25 -9.80 13.27
CA ALA A 149 3.54 -9.80 14.71
C ALA A 149 4.90 -9.16 15.02
N GLN A 150 5.94 -9.52 14.24
CA GLN A 150 7.29 -8.98 14.45
C GLN A 150 7.36 -7.47 14.15
N LEU A 151 6.80 -7.02 13.05
CA LEU A 151 6.90 -5.62 12.64
C LEU A 151 5.99 -4.69 13.47
N THR A 152 4.81 -5.15 13.89
CA THR A 152 3.93 -4.33 14.76
C THR A 152 4.44 -4.20 16.19
N ALA A 153 5.42 -5.00 16.61
CA ALA A 153 6.14 -4.81 17.87
C ALA A 153 7.04 -3.55 17.87
N ILE A 154 7.26 -2.92 16.70
CA ILE A 154 8.02 -1.68 16.58
C ILE A 154 7.08 -0.49 16.84
N PRO A 155 7.36 0.39 17.82
CA PRO A 155 6.54 1.55 18.10
C PRO A 155 6.35 2.45 16.86
N GLY A 156 5.10 2.68 16.48
CA GLY A 156 4.74 3.51 15.31
C GLY A 156 4.55 2.73 14.00
N ILE A 157 4.83 1.44 13.98
CA ILE A 157 4.47 0.53 12.89
C ILE A 157 3.20 -0.22 13.28
N GLY A 158 2.09 0.12 12.65
CA GLY A 158 0.80 -0.54 12.87
C GLY A 158 0.46 -1.52 11.75
N PRO A 159 -0.64 -2.31 11.92
CA PRO A 159 -1.07 -3.30 10.92
C PRO A 159 -1.20 -2.72 9.51
N TRP A 160 -1.78 -1.53 9.36
CA TRP A 160 -1.93 -0.85 8.09
C TRP A 160 -0.58 -0.61 7.38
N THR A 161 0.46 -0.22 8.14
CA THR A 161 1.81 0.01 7.61
C THR A 161 2.45 -1.27 7.09
N VAL A 162 2.29 -2.37 7.85
CA VAL A 162 2.82 -3.68 7.45
C VAL A 162 2.06 -4.22 6.24
N GLN A 163 0.74 -4.18 6.25
CA GLN A 163 -0.09 -4.62 5.12
C GLN A 163 0.28 -3.91 3.82
N GLY A 164 0.51 -2.59 3.88
CA GLY A 164 1.00 -1.84 2.73
C GLY A 164 2.38 -2.30 2.23
N ALA A 165 3.31 -2.59 3.14
CA ALA A 165 4.63 -3.10 2.79
C ALA A 165 4.57 -4.53 2.20
N LEU A 166 3.70 -5.40 2.72
CA LEU A 166 3.45 -6.74 2.16
C LEU A 166 3.06 -6.68 0.67
N ILE A 167 2.18 -5.74 0.32
CA ILE A 167 1.73 -5.57 -1.06
C ILE A 167 2.83 -4.96 -1.92
N ILE A 168 3.51 -3.91 -1.45
CA ILE A 168 4.46 -3.13 -2.25
C ILE A 168 5.76 -3.88 -2.44
N ALA A 169 6.38 -4.39 -1.37
CA ALA A 169 7.69 -5.02 -1.43
C ALA A 169 7.60 -6.52 -1.75
N LEU A 170 6.68 -7.23 -1.09
CA LEU A 170 6.62 -8.69 -1.19
C LEU A 170 5.59 -9.17 -2.22
N GLY A 171 4.81 -8.26 -2.79
CA GLY A 171 3.81 -8.59 -3.81
C GLY A 171 2.75 -9.58 -3.32
N ARG A 172 2.46 -9.60 -2.02
CA ARG A 172 1.46 -10.51 -1.45
C ARG A 172 0.08 -10.27 -2.06
N GLU A 173 -0.56 -11.34 -2.53
CA GLU A 173 -1.82 -11.27 -3.28
C GLU A 173 -3.06 -11.43 -2.39
N ASP A 174 -2.88 -11.90 -1.17
CA ASP A 174 -3.99 -12.17 -0.25
C ASP A 174 -3.99 -11.25 0.99
N VAL A 175 -3.80 -9.95 0.76
CA VAL A 175 -3.80 -8.92 1.81
C VAL A 175 -4.99 -7.99 1.66
N VAL A 176 -5.60 -7.63 2.77
CA VAL A 176 -6.64 -6.58 2.89
C VAL A 176 -6.24 -5.59 3.97
N LEU A 177 -6.64 -4.32 3.81
CA LEU A 177 -6.36 -3.23 4.75
C LEU A 177 -7.67 -2.81 5.47
N PRO A 178 -8.19 -3.58 6.42
CA PRO A 178 -9.53 -3.34 6.98
C PRO A 178 -9.63 -2.00 7.73
N GLY A 179 -8.52 -1.51 8.30
CA GLY A 179 -8.44 -0.22 8.97
C GLY A 179 -8.29 0.98 8.04
N ASP A 180 -8.11 0.77 6.72
CA ASP A 180 -7.99 1.89 5.77
C ASP A 180 -9.33 2.58 5.54
N LEU A 181 -9.40 3.88 5.87
CA LEU A 181 -10.64 4.65 5.76
C LEU A 181 -11.13 4.75 4.31
N ALA A 182 -10.23 4.80 3.32
CA ALA A 182 -10.61 4.87 1.92
C ALA A 182 -11.20 3.53 1.45
N LEU A 183 -10.61 2.40 1.88
CA LEU A 183 -11.18 1.08 1.62
C LEU A 183 -12.56 0.92 2.27
N ARG A 184 -12.72 1.29 3.54
CA ARG A 184 -14.00 1.24 4.23
C ARG A 184 -15.07 2.06 3.52
N LYS A 185 -14.73 3.26 3.03
CA LYS A 185 -15.62 4.09 2.21
C LYS A 185 -15.94 3.45 0.85
N ALA A 186 -14.96 2.82 0.21
CA ALA A 186 -15.15 2.11 -1.04
C ALA A 186 -16.09 0.90 -0.87
N VAL A 187 -15.89 0.11 0.18
CA VAL A 187 -16.77 -1.00 0.55
C VAL A 187 -18.18 -0.50 0.83
N ARG A 188 -18.33 0.55 1.66
CA ARG A 188 -19.65 1.16 1.90
C ARG A 188 -20.38 1.49 0.61
N ALA A 189 -19.69 2.16 -0.31
CA ALA A 189 -20.28 2.60 -1.57
C ALA A 189 -20.62 1.43 -2.50
N ALA A 190 -19.72 0.44 -2.62
CA ALA A 190 -19.91 -0.70 -3.51
C ALA A 190 -21.02 -1.65 -3.01
N TYR A 191 -21.07 -1.90 -1.71
CA TYR A 191 -22.06 -2.78 -1.07
C TYR A 191 -23.34 -2.04 -0.64
N GLN A 192 -23.44 -0.73 -0.90
CA GLN A 192 -24.61 0.10 -0.55
C GLN A 192 -24.98 0.04 0.94
N LEU A 193 -23.94 0.01 1.81
CA LEU A 193 -24.17 -0.01 3.25
C LEU A 193 -24.64 1.37 3.73
N ASP A 194 -25.55 1.41 4.68
CA ASP A 194 -26.08 2.61 5.31
C ASP A 194 -25.08 3.26 6.29
N HIS A 195 -24.12 2.49 6.77
CA HIS A 195 -23.08 2.91 7.70
C HIS A 195 -21.65 2.68 7.13
N LEU A 196 -20.66 3.27 7.78
CA LEU A 196 -19.24 2.99 7.48
C LEU A 196 -18.86 1.65 8.15
N PRO A 197 -18.54 0.58 7.38
CA PRO A 197 -18.29 -0.73 7.95
C PRO A 197 -17.13 -0.71 8.93
N ALA A 198 -17.22 -1.42 10.05
CA ALA A 198 -16.11 -1.65 10.96
C ALA A 198 -15.05 -2.56 10.32
N GLU A 199 -13.86 -2.62 10.92
CA GLU A 199 -12.77 -3.46 10.40
C GLU A 199 -13.17 -4.94 10.29
N GLN A 200 -13.88 -5.45 11.27
CA GLN A 200 -14.37 -6.84 11.29
C GLN A 200 -15.40 -7.11 10.18
N GLU A 201 -16.23 -6.13 9.83
CA GLU A 201 -17.19 -6.26 8.73
C GLU A 201 -16.45 -6.29 7.38
N VAL A 202 -15.40 -5.45 7.21
CA VAL A 202 -14.55 -5.49 6.01
C VAL A 202 -13.86 -6.84 5.90
N LEU A 203 -13.34 -7.40 6.98
CA LEU A 203 -12.72 -8.73 7.01
C LEU A 203 -13.72 -9.82 6.63
N ALA A 204 -14.94 -9.78 7.18
CA ALA A 204 -15.99 -10.75 6.86
C ALA A 204 -16.40 -10.69 5.38
N ILE A 205 -16.49 -9.48 4.81
CA ILE A 205 -16.76 -9.30 3.38
C ILE A 205 -15.60 -9.83 2.55
N ALA A 206 -14.35 -9.56 2.96
CA ALA A 206 -13.15 -9.93 2.23
C ALA A 206 -12.81 -11.42 2.27
N GLU A 207 -13.45 -12.22 3.14
CA GLU A 207 -13.16 -13.65 3.25
C GLU A 207 -13.45 -14.41 1.94
N LYS A 208 -14.53 -14.04 1.24
CA LYS A 208 -14.89 -14.64 -0.06
C LYS A 208 -13.94 -14.25 -1.21
N TRP A 209 -13.07 -13.24 -1.02
CA TRP A 209 -12.08 -12.82 -2.04
C TRP A 209 -10.79 -13.64 -1.99
N ARG A 210 -10.59 -14.48 -0.96
CA ARG A 210 -9.39 -15.33 -0.87
C ARG A 210 -9.27 -16.27 -2.06
N PRO A 211 -8.06 -16.44 -2.60
CA PRO A 211 -6.77 -15.89 -2.16
C PRO A 211 -6.36 -14.59 -2.88
N TYR A 212 -7.30 -13.82 -3.42
CA TYR A 212 -7.08 -12.65 -4.27
C TYR A 212 -7.50 -11.33 -3.64
N ARG A 213 -7.40 -11.22 -2.28
CA ARG A 213 -7.90 -10.05 -1.53
C ARG A 213 -7.21 -8.75 -1.95
N SER A 214 -5.92 -8.77 -2.33
CA SER A 214 -5.20 -7.59 -2.80
C SER A 214 -5.77 -7.07 -4.12
N LEU A 215 -6.12 -7.95 -5.05
CA LEU A 215 -6.76 -7.59 -6.31
C LEU A 215 -8.17 -7.03 -6.10
N ALA A 216 -8.99 -7.68 -5.28
CA ALA A 216 -10.33 -7.20 -4.94
C ALA A 216 -10.32 -5.80 -4.32
N THR A 217 -9.42 -5.57 -3.35
CA THR A 217 -9.18 -4.27 -2.71
C THR A 217 -8.80 -3.21 -3.76
N SER A 218 -7.96 -3.56 -4.73
CA SER A 218 -7.52 -2.64 -5.77
C SER A 218 -8.66 -2.22 -6.71
N TYR A 219 -9.56 -3.13 -7.07
CA TYR A 219 -10.78 -2.79 -7.82
C TYR A 219 -11.68 -1.82 -7.06
N LEU A 220 -11.90 -2.06 -5.76
CA LEU A 220 -12.69 -1.17 -4.91
C LEU A 220 -12.07 0.22 -4.80
N PHE A 221 -10.76 0.32 -4.61
CA PHE A 221 -10.05 1.60 -4.60
C PHE A 221 -10.20 2.33 -5.93
N SER A 222 -9.94 1.65 -7.04
CA SER A 222 -10.02 2.25 -8.38
C SER A 222 -11.43 2.84 -8.64
N ALA A 223 -12.49 2.08 -8.34
CA ALA A 223 -13.87 2.55 -8.51
C ALA A 223 -14.22 3.76 -7.61
N ALA A 224 -13.68 3.80 -6.38
CA ALA A 224 -13.92 4.92 -5.47
C ALA A 224 -13.20 6.21 -5.92
N PHE A 225 -12.00 6.09 -6.49
CA PHE A 225 -11.22 7.26 -6.95
C PHE A 225 -11.81 7.91 -8.19
N GLU A 226 -12.34 7.15 -9.14
CA GLU A 226 -12.98 7.72 -10.33
C GLU A 226 -14.25 8.49 -9.97
N ARG A 227 -15.07 7.96 -9.08
CA ARG A 227 -16.26 8.68 -8.57
C ARG A 227 -15.91 10.03 -7.91
N THR A 228 -14.71 10.13 -7.31
CA THR A 228 -14.25 11.40 -6.71
C THR A 228 -13.59 12.33 -7.73
N ALA A 229 -13.08 11.83 -8.84
CA ALA A 229 -12.52 12.62 -9.92
C ALA A 229 -13.63 13.33 -10.74
N ASP A 230 -14.79 12.69 -10.90
CA ASP A 230 -15.96 13.24 -11.62
C ASP A 230 -16.74 14.30 -10.82
N VAL A 231 -16.45 14.47 -9.53
CA VAL A 231 -17.06 15.54 -8.72
C VAL A 231 -16.28 16.84 -8.93
N PRO A 232 -16.94 17.90 -9.46
CA PRO A 232 -16.28 19.18 -9.69
C PRO A 232 -15.70 19.74 -8.39
N PRO A 233 -14.58 20.50 -8.44
CA PRO A 233 -13.88 21.01 -7.24
C PRO A 233 -14.78 21.80 -6.27
N SER A 234 -15.85 22.40 -6.77
CA SER A 234 -16.83 23.16 -5.98
C SER A 234 -17.80 22.31 -5.15
N ALA A 235 -17.84 21.00 -5.35
CA ALA A 235 -18.73 20.06 -4.65
C ALA A 235 -17.98 19.05 -3.75
N ARG A 236 -16.68 19.25 -3.53
CA ARG A 236 -15.90 18.41 -2.60
C ARG A 236 -16.03 18.94 -1.18
N PRO A 237 -16.45 18.11 -0.22
CA PRO A 237 -16.60 18.51 1.17
C PRO A 237 -15.26 18.86 1.84
#